data_b3742102947061fa7098c46dd570bad2
#
_entry.id   b3742102947061fa7098c46dd570bad2
#
_cell.length_a   1.000
_cell.length_b   1.000
_cell.length_c   1.000
_cell.angle_alpha   90.00
_cell.angle_beta   90.00
_cell.angle_gamma   90.00
#
_symmetry.space_group_name_H-M   'P 1'
#
loop_
_entity.id
_entity.type
_entity.pdbx_description
1 polymer ?
#
loop_
_entity_poly.entity_id
_entity_poly.type
_entity_poly.pdbx_seq_one_letter_code
_entity_poly.pdbx_strand_id
1 'polypeptide(L)'
;MSFRGGGTNASSGMGVADHSKTTYMELQRKKVYRYVIFKIDEKKKEVVVEKTGSPAESYEDFTASLPENDCRYAVYDFDYVTSENCQKSKIFFIAWSPSISRIRAKMLYATSKERFRRELQGVHYEIQATDPTEMDLDVIRER
;
A
#
# COMPACT_ATOMS: atom_id res chain seq x y z
N MET A 1 4.72 -31.50 -6.94
CA MET A 1 5.25 -30.85 -6.85
C MET A 1 5.57 -30.04 -7.10
N SER A 2 5.52 -29.94 -7.04
CA SER A 2 6.04 -29.17 -7.15
C SER A 2 6.41 -28.33 -7.03
N PHE A 3 6.79 -28.07 -7.06
CA PHE A 3 7.39 -27.20 -6.88
C PHE A 3 7.51 -26.42 -7.34
N ARG A 4 7.09 -26.23 -7.43
CA ARG A 4 7.37 -25.38 -7.71
C ARG A 4 7.98 -24.53 -7.98
N GLY A 5 8.00 -24.22 -8.13
CA GLY A 5 8.71 -23.48 -8.16
C GLY A 5 9.07 -22.72 -7.86
N GLY A 6 9.13 -22.61 -7.71
CA GLY A 6 9.55 -21.90 -7.37
C GLY A 6 10.02 -21.43 -6.88
N GLY A 7 10.05 -21.64 -6.53
CA GLY A 7 10.50 -21.18 -5.67
C GLY A 7 11.13 -20.37 -5.62
N THR A 8 11.25 -20.30 -5.73
CA THR A 8 11.95 -19.41 -5.89
C THR A 8 12.14 -18.46 -5.17
N ASN A 9 12.07 -18.50 -4.71
CA ASN A 9 12.39 -17.30 -4.19
C ASN A 9 11.75 -17.12 -2.90
N ALA A 10 12.12 -16.12 -2.21
CA ALA A 10 11.68 -15.81 -0.89
C ALA A 10 10.21 -15.44 -0.88
N SER A 11 9.39 -16.39 -1.13
CA SER A 11 7.95 -16.19 -1.10
C SER A 11 7.44 -16.53 0.30
N SER A 12 6.59 -15.66 0.83
CA SER A 12 5.97 -15.92 2.11
C SER A 12 4.76 -16.86 2.00
N GLY A 13 4.33 -17.14 0.79
CA GLY A 13 3.11 -17.90 0.55
C GLY A 13 1.83 -17.09 0.73
N MET A 14 1.95 -15.79 0.93
CA MET A 14 0.76 -14.94 1.08
C MET A 14 0.06 -14.72 -0.25
N GLY A 15 -1.27 -14.91 -0.27
CA GLY A 15 -2.08 -14.56 -1.40
C GLY A 15 -2.62 -13.14 -1.26
N VAL A 16 -3.44 -12.76 -2.20
CA VAL A 16 -4.10 -11.45 -2.19
C VAL A 16 -5.59 -11.68 -2.29
N ALA A 17 -6.35 -11.21 -1.30
CA ALA A 17 -7.79 -11.38 -1.29
C ALA A 17 -8.41 -10.68 -2.50
N ASP A 18 -9.46 -11.27 -3.05
CA ASP A 18 -10.14 -10.68 -4.20
C ASP A 18 -10.65 -9.27 -3.88
N HIS A 19 -11.18 -9.07 -2.68
CA HIS A 19 -11.66 -7.74 -2.31
C HIS A 19 -10.55 -6.69 -2.24
N SER A 20 -9.31 -7.11 -1.98
CA SER A 20 -8.17 -6.19 -2.00
C SER A 20 -7.94 -5.67 -3.41
N LYS A 21 -8.01 -6.55 -4.40
CA LYS A 21 -7.85 -6.14 -5.79
C LYS A 21 -9.00 -5.25 -6.25
N THR A 22 -10.23 -5.65 -5.90
CA THR A 22 -11.43 -4.89 -6.28
C THR A 22 -11.40 -3.49 -5.66
N THR A 23 -11.04 -3.38 -4.38
CA THR A 23 -11.00 -2.11 -3.69
C THR A 23 -9.94 -1.20 -4.30
N TYR A 24 -8.77 -1.74 -4.65
CA TYR A 24 -7.74 -0.96 -5.32
C TYR A 24 -8.24 -0.44 -6.67
N MET A 25 -8.93 -1.29 -7.45
CA MET A 25 -9.46 -0.88 -8.74
C MET A 25 -10.48 0.24 -8.59
N GLU A 26 -11.27 0.19 -7.53
CA GLU A 26 -12.22 1.25 -7.24
C GLU A 26 -11.53 2.57 -6.91
N LEU A 27 -10.42 2.50 -6.17
CA LEU A 27 -9.62 3.69 -5.92
C LEU A 27 -9.04 4.24 -7.22
N GLN A 28 -8.46 3.38 -8.03
CA GLN A 28 -7.74 3.79 -9.23
C GLN A 28 -8.68 4.30 -10.32
N ARG A 29 -9.75 3.56 -10.59
CA ARG A 29 -10.60 3.83 -11.75
C ARG A 29 -11.82 4.69 -11.43
N LYS A 30 -12.45 4.39 -10.29
CA LYS A 30 -13.69 5.10 -9.93
C LYS A 30 -13.47 6.28 -9.01
N LYS A 31 -12.28 6.38 -8.43
CA LYS A 31 -11.93 7.49 -7.54
C LYS A 31 -12.87 7.61 -6.34
N VAL A 32 -13.43 6.50 -5.88
CA VAL A 32 -14.35 6.49 -4.74
C VAL A 32 -13.62 6.48 -3.40
N TYR A 33 -12.31 6.22 -3.40
CA TYR A 33 -11.47 6.26 -2.21
C TYR A 33 -10.27 7.15 -2.46
N ARG A 34 -9.82 7.85 -1.40
CA ARG A 34 -8.56 8.59 -1.42
C ARG A 34 -7.39 7.68 -1.12
N TYR A 35 -7.60 6.73 -0.21
CA TYR A 35 -6.56 5.78 0.16
C TYR A 35 -7.18 4.45 0.59
N VAL A 36 -6.35 3.41 0.55
CA VAL A 36 -6.70 2.09 1.07
C VAL A 36 -5.52 1.59 1.89
N ILE A 37 -5.78 1.12 3.09
CA ILE A 37 -4.77 0.50 3.94
C ILE A 37 -5.02 -1.00 3.97
N PHE A 38 -3.97 -1.77 3.71
CA PHE A 38 -4.02 -3.23 3.67
C PHE A 38 -3.18 -3.81 4.79
N LYS A 39 -3.60 -4.95 5.29
CA LYS A 39 -2.81 -5.71 6.25
C LYS A 39 -2.74 -7.16 5.81
N ILE A 40 -1.79 -7.90 6.39
CA ILE A 40 -1.69 -9.33 6.16
C ILE A 40 -2.52 -10.05 7.21
N ASP A 41 -3.47 -10.86 6.76
CA ASP A 41 -4.22 -11.75 7.63
C ASP A 41 -3.47 -13.08 7.66
N GLU A 42 -2.73 -13.34 8.74
CA GLU A 42 -1.88 -14.52 8.82
C GLU A 42 -2.68 -15.82 8.90
N LYS A 43 -3.89 -15.76 9.43
CA LYS A 43 -4.73 -16.95 9.51
C LYS A 43 -5.20 -17.41 8.14
N LYS A 44 -5.61 -16.45 7.31
CA LYS A 44 -6.06 -16.73 5.96
C LYS A 44 -4.91 -16.73 4.96
N LYS A 45 -3.75 -16.29 5.38
CA LYS A 45 -2.55 -16.18 4.55
C LYS A 45 -2.80 -15.34 3.30
N GLU A 46 -3.40 -14.18 3.51
CA GLU A 46 -3.65 -13.27 2.40
C GLU A 46 -3.65 -11.81 2.84
N VAL A 47 -3.39 -10.92 1.88
CA VAL A 47 -3.45 -9.49 2.10
C VAL A 47 -4.90 -9.06 1.97
N VAL A 48 -5.41 -8.38 3.01
CA VAL A 48 -6.81 -7.95 3.07
C VAL A 48 -6.89 -6.44 3.27
N VAL A 49 -8.03 -5.85 2.95
CA VAL A 49 -8.28 -4.44 3.21
C VAL A 49 -8.58 -4.25 4.69
N GLU A 50 -7.87 -3.33 5.32
CA GLU A 50 -8.13 -2.94 6.69
C GLU A 50 -9.02 -1.70 6.76
N LYS A 51 -8.72 -0.70 5.92
CA LYS A 51 -9.44 0.57 5.98
C LYS A 51 -9.40 1.27 4.63
N THR A 52 -10.48 1.97 4.32
CA THR A 52 -10.54 2.86 3.16
C THR A 52 -10.81 4.28 3.65
N GLY A 53 -10.32 5.26 2.90
CA GLY A 53 -10.60 6.66 3.18
C GLY A 53 -11.38 7.29 2.05
N SER A 54 -12.36 8.13 2.39
CA SER A 54 -13.15 8.81 1.38
C SER A 54 -12.32 9.91 0.69
N PRO A 55 -12.73 10.36 -0.49
CA PRO A 55 -12.02 11.44 -1.18
C PRO A 55 -11.97 12.75 -0.39
N ALA A 56 -12.86 12.93 0.59
CA ALA A 56 -12.88 14.13 1.42
C ALA A 56 -11.86 14.10 2.55
N GLU A 57 -11.27 12.93 2.84
CA GLU A 57 -10.29 12.83 3.93
C GLU A 57 -8.97 13.44 3.51
N SER A 58 -8.27 14.02 4.50
CA SER A 58 -6.97 14.66 4.28
C SER A 58 -5.83 13.64 4.30
N TYR A 59 -4.66 14.10 3.88
CA TYR A 59 -3.45 13.29 3.98
C TYR A 59 -3.12 12.98 5.44
N GLU A 60 -3.39 13.95 6.34
CA GLU A 60 -3.19 13.75 7.78
C GLU A 60 -4.09 12.63 8.32
N ASP A 61 -5.32 12.54 7.82
CA ASP A 61 -6.21 11.45 8.20
C ASP A 61 -5.61 10.10 7.81
N PHE A 62 -5.00 10.05 6.63
CA PHE A 62 -4.35 8.84 6.17
C PHE A 62 -3.19 8.45 7.06
N THR A 63 -2.25 9.37 7.29
CA THR A 63 -1.06 9.04 8.09
C THR A 63 -1.43 8.69 9.53
N ALA A 64 -2.45 9.34 10.08
CA ALA A 64 -2.93 9.03 11.43
C ALA A 64 -3.56 7.65 11.53
N SER A 65 -3.95 7.07 10.41
CA SER A 65 -4.55 5.74 10.38
C SER A 65 -3.51 4.62 10.37
N LEU A 66 -2.23 4.96 10.16
CA LEU A 66 -1.17 3.96 10.15
C LEU A 66 -0.71 3.67 11.58
N PRO A 67 -0.53 2.39 11.95
CA PRO A 67 -0.12 2.05 13.31
C PRO A 67 1.34 2.43 13.57
N GLU A 68 1.65 2.78 14.81
CA GLU A 68 2.99 3.15 15.20
C GLU A 68 3.93 1.96 15.34
N ASN A 69 3.36 0.79 15.59
CA ASN A 69 4.14 -0.38 15.98
C ASN A 69 3.83 -1.63 15.17
N ASP A 70 3.29 -1.46 13.99
CA ASP A 70 2.99 -2.61 13.14
C ASP A 70 3.13 -2.20 11.68
N CYS A 71 3.35 -3.19 10.83
CA CYS A 71 3.55 -2.95 9.39
C CYS A 71 2.22 -2.91 8.65
N ARG A 72 2.20 -2.19 7.54
CA ARG A 72 1.04 -2.13 6.65
C ARG A 72 1.50 -1.87 5.23
N TYR A 73 0.63 -2.14 4.28
CA TYR A 73 0.74 -1.61 2.92
C TYR A 73 -0.36 -0.58 2.75
N ALA A 74 -0.14 0.36 1.87
CA ALA A 74 -1.18 1.34 1.57
C ALA A 74 -1.05 1.82 0.13
N VAL A 75 -2.16 2.28 -0.42
CA VAL A 75 -2.15 3.01 -1.68
C VAL A 75 -2.81 4.36 -1.43
N TYR A 76 -2.27 5.39 -2.04
CA TYR A 76 -2.79 6.75 -1.91
C TYR A 76 -2.91 7.37 -3.29
N ASP A 77 -4.08 7.93 -3.58
CA ASP A 77 -4.35 8.61 -4.84
C ASP A 77 -4.17 10.10 -4.63
N PHE A 78 -3.05 10.63 -5.07
CA PHE A 78 -2.70 12.03 -4.90
C PHE A 78 -3.13 12.83 -6.13
N ASP A 79 -4.15 13.68 -5.97
CA ASP A 79 -4.63 14.55 -7.05
C ASP A 79 -3.82 15.82 -7.10
N TYR A 80 -3.55 16.29 -8.31
CA TYR A 80 -2.86 17.56 -8.48
C TYR A 80 -3.29 18.18 -9.81
N VAL A 81 -3.05 19.49 -9.93
CA VAL A 81 -3.36 20.23 -11.13
C VAL A 81 -2.06 20.71 -11.75
N THR A 82 -1.89 20.45 -13.04
CA THR A 82 -0.68 20.87 -13.74
C THR A 82 -0.71 22.37 -14.05
N SER A 83 0.42 22.91 -14.51
CA SER A 83 0.51 24.31 -14.91
C SER A 83 -0.43 24.60 -16.08
N GLU A 84 -0.84 23.60 -16.84
CA GLU A 84 -1.78 23.74 -17.94
C GLU A 84 -3.23 23.55 -17.51
N ASN A 85 -3.46 23.56 -16.22
CA ASN A 85 -4.80 23.41 -15.62
C ASN A 85 -5.43 22.06 -15.94
N CYS A 86 -4.61 21.02 -16.12
CA CYS A 86 -5.10 19.65 -16.30
C CYS A 86 -5.08 18.93 -14.96
N GLN A 87 -6.18 18.29 -14.64
CA GLN A 87 -6.25 17.49 -13.42
C GLN A 87 -5.59 16.15 -13.65
N LYS A 88 -4.66 15.77 -12.78
CA LYS A 88 -3.91 14.52 -12.85
C LYS A 88 -3.93 13.84 -11.49
N SER A 89 -3.58 12.57 -11.49
CA SER A 89 -3.41 11.84 -10.23
C SER A 89 -2.15 11.00 -10.29
N LYS A 90 -1.52 10.83 -9.13
CA LYS A 90 -0.38 9.94 -8.94
C LYS A 90 -0.76 8.93 -7.87
N ILE A 91 -0.63 7.65 -8.19
CA ILE A 91 -0.94 6.61 -7.24
C ILE A 91 0.36 6.12 -6.62
N PHE A 92 0.44 6.24 -5.29
CA PHE A 92 1.60 5.82 -4.51
C PHE A 92 1.30 4.51 -3.82
N PHE A 93 2.24 3.57 -3.90
CA PHE A 93 2.24 2.38 -3.08
C PHE A 93 3.20 2.60 -1.94
N ILE A 94 2.73 2.45 -0.71
CA ILE A 94 3.51 2.73 0.49
C ILE A 94 3.68 1.43 1.27
N ALA A 95 4.94 1.07 1.52
CA ALA A 95 5.28 -0.05 2.40
C ALA A 95 5.67 0.55 3.75
N TRP A 96 4.74 0.49 4.70
CA TRP A 96 4.89 1.06 6.03
C TRP A 96 5.46 0.01 6.99
N SER A 97 6.67 0.25 7.50
CA SER A 97 7.37 -0.70 8.36
C SER A 97 8.11 0.05 9.47
N PRO A 98 7.39 0.50 10.51
CA PRO A 98 8.02 1.28 11.59
C PRO A 98 9.11 0.48 12.29
N SER A 99 10.18 1.17 12.72
CA SER A 99 11.34 0.52 13.29
C SER A 99 11.04 -0.29 14.55
N ILE A 100 10.01 0.10 15.31
CA ILE A 100 9.63 -0.61 16.53
C ILE A 100 8.69 -1.78 16.29
N SER A 101 8.32 -2.05 15.04
CA SER A 101 7.51 -3.22 14.72
C SER A 101 8.27 -4.50 15.04
N ARG A 102 7.51 -5.57 15.28
CA ARG A 102 8.13 -6.88 15.50
C ARG A 102 8.96 -7.31 14.30
N ILE A 103 10.10 -7.93 14.56
CA ILE A 103 10.97 -8.41 13.49
C ILE A 103 10.22 -9.36 12.56
N ARG A 104 9.38 -10.24 13.13
CA ARG A 104 8.59 -11.16 12.32
C ARG A 104 7.68 -10.42 11.34
N ALA A 105 7.02 -9.37 11.80
CA ALA A 105 6.14 -8.58 10.95
C ALA A 105 6.93 -7.90 9.83
N LYS A 106 8.07 -7.31 10.18
CA LYS A 106 8.91 -6.65 9.18
C LYS A 106 9.34 -7.62 8.08
N MET A 107 9.75 -8.82 8.47
CA MET A 107 10.17 -9.83 7.50
C MET A 107 9.01 -10.29 6.64
N LEU A 108 7.86 -10.53 7.26
CA LEU A 108 6.69 -11.01 6.54
C LEU A 108 6.22 -10.00 5.49
N TYR A 109 6.14 -8.72 5.87
CA TYR A 109 5.71 -7.68 4.95
C TYR A 109 6.76 -7.44 3.86
N ALA A 110 8.04 -7.57 4.19
CA ALA A 110 9.10 -7.43 3.19
C ALA A 110 9.07 -8.54 2.16
N THR A 111 8.89 -9.78 2.61
CA THR A 111 8.88 -10.93 1.68
C THR A 111 7.60 -11.03 0.87
N SER A 112 6.51 -10.45 1.36
CA SER A 112 5.22 -10.49 0.66
C SER A 112 5.01 -9.29 -0.28
N LYS A 113 5.83 -8.27 -0.18
CA LYS A 113 5.63 -7.00 -0.88
C LYS A 113 5.58 -7.17 -2.40
N GLU A 114 6.56 -7.87 -2.96
CA GLU A 114 6.67 -8.03 -4.40
C GLU A 114 5.42 -8.67 -5.01
N ARG A 115 4.96 -9.73 -4.38
CA ARG A 115 3.78 -10.43 -4.88
C ARG A 115 2.54 -9.54 -4.83
N PHE A 116 2.34 -8.85 -3.72
CA PHE A 116 1.19 -7.96 -3.58
C PHE A 116 1.28 -6.82 -4.57
N ARG A 117 2.45 -6.21 -4.67
CA ARG A 117 2.68 -5.07 -5.56
C ARG A 117 2.35 -5.41 -7.01
N ARG A 118 2.65 -6.62 -7.44
CA ARG A 118 2.36 -7.05 -8.81
C ARG A 118 0.88 -7.16 -9.11
N GLU A 119 0.05 -7.35 -8.09
CA GLU A 119 -1.41 -7.40 -8.28
C GLU A 119 -2.00 -6.00 -8.42
N LEU A 120 -1.24 -4.96 -8.13
CA LEU A 120 -1.73 -3.57 -8.16
C LEU A 120 -1.19 -2.88 -9.41
N GLN A 121 -1.94 -2.99 -10.49
CA GLN A 121 -1.52 -2.37 -11.74
C GLN A 121 -1.83 -0.89 -11.74
N GLY A 122 -0.93 -0.10 -12.33
CA GLY A 122 -1.14 1.33 -12.46
C GLY A 122 -0.61 2.17 -11.32
N VAL A 123 0.18 1.58 -10.42
CA VAL A 123 0.89 2.34 -9.40
C VAL A 123 2.02 3.11 -10.07
N HIS A 124 2.15 4.39 -9.73
CA HIS A 124 3.17 5.25 -10.35
C HIS A 124 4.47 5.28 -9.55
N TYR A 125 4.38 5.26 -8.22
CA TYR A 125 5.54 5.40 -7.35
C TYR A 125 5.43 4.48 -6.16
N GLU A 126 6.59 4.07 -5.65
CA GLU A 126 6.66 3.24 -4.46
C GLU A 126 7.48 3.95 -3.39
N ILE A 127 7.00 3.94 -2.14
CA ILE A 127 7.67 4.53 -1.00
C ILE A 127 7.83 3.47 0.07
N GLN A 128 9.06 3.33 0.57
CA GLN A 128 9.36 2.53 1.77
C GLN A 128 9.45 3.52 2.91
N ALA A 129 8.66 3.36 3.95
CA ALA A 129 8.65 4.30 5.06
C ALA A 129 8.78 3.58 6.40
N THR A 130 9.67 4.09 7.26
CA THR A 130 9.87 3.58 8.61
C THR A 130 9.39 4.57 9.66
N ASP A 131 9.13 5.81 9.27
CA ASP A 131 8.54 6.81 10.17
C ASP A 131 7.75 7.82 9.33
N PRO A 132 6.90 8.63 10.01
CA PRO A 132 6.02 9.56 9.26
C PRO A 132 6.74 10.62 8.46
N THR A 133 7.98 10.98 8.82
CA THR A 133 8.70 12.03 8.09
C THR A 133 9.04 11.59 6.68
N GLU A 134 9.22 10.29 6.44
CA GLU A 134 9.50 9.78 5.11
C GLU A 134 8.28 9.82 4.19
N MET A 135 7.12 10.09 4.76
CA MET A 135 5.87 10.24 4.02
C MET A 135 5.34 11.66 4.10
N ASP A 136 6.20 12.61 4.42
CA ASP A 136 5.80 14.01 4.46
C ASP A 136 5.23 14.41 3.10
N LEU A 137 4.19 15.24 3.12
CA LEU A 137 3.50 15.64 1.90
C LEU A 137 4.44 16.30 0.89
N ASP A 138 5.43 17.06 1.39
CA ASP A 138 6.41 17.70 0.50
C ASP A 138 7.26 16.66 -0.23
N VAL A 139 7.63 15.58 0.45
CA VAL A 139 8.39 14.49 -0.17
C VAL A 139 7.57 13.85 -1.28
N ILE A 140 6.29 13.66 -1.05
CA ILE A 140 5.40 13.04 -2.03
C ILE A 140 5.19 13.96 -3.22
N ARG A 141 5.04 15.26 -2.99
CA ARG A 141 4.82 16.22 -4.07
C ARG A 141 6.00 16.31 -5.03
N GLU A 142 7.19 16.06 -4.55
CA GLU A 142 8.39 16.17 -5.38
C GLU A 142 8.60 14.98 -6.32
N ARG A 143 7.82 13.94 -6.18
CA ARG A 143 7.98 12.74 -7.00
C ARG A 143 7.39 12.87 -8.41
#